data_bc4a878298454f7d5302bd18ca1c6c83
#
_entry.id   bc4a878298454f7d5302bd18ca1c6c83
#
_cell.length_a   1.000
_cell.length_b   1.000
_cell.length_c   1.000
_cell.angle_alpha   90.00
_cell.angle_beta   90.00
_cell.angle_gamma   90.00
#
_symmetry.space_group_name_H-M   'P 1'
#
loop_
_entity.id
_entity.type
_entity.pdbx_description
1 polymer ?
#
loop_
_entity_poly.entity_id
_entity_poly.type
_entity_poly.pdbx_seq_one_letter_code
_entity_poly.pdbx_strand_id
1 'polypeptide(L)'
;MKLIIPENYDPVLTVRETQEAIKYIRDTFQYEFGKELNLSRISAPLYVTQSSGLNDNLNGIEKPVSFTMKELPGEQLEVVHSLAKWKRMALKKYGFKLHEGLYTNMNAIRKDEELDNIHSTYVDQWDWEKIISKNERTQQTLEEHVRTIFKVIKHMEHEVWYKYPQAVNHLPDDIFFITTQELFDMYPNMNAKERENAITKEHGCVFVMQIGDKLSNNEKHDGRAPDYDDWTLNGDILFWYEPLQSALEISSMGIRVDEDTLLEQLKKENCLERCELPFHKAILNKELPYTLGGGIGQSRLCMLLLKKAHIGEVQASLWPEDMVDTCLKNNIQIL
;
A
#
# COMPACT_ATOMS: atom_id res chain seq x y z
N MET A 1 -1.23 -5.13 -17.37
CA MET A 1 -2.03 -3.98 -17.95
C MET A 1 -1.25 -3.44 -19.15
N LYS A 2 -1.91 -2.93 -20.20
CA LYS A 2 -1.22 -2.34 -21.36
C LYS A 2 -0.78 -0.92 -21.01
N LEU A 3 0.41 -0.49 -21.45
CA LEU A 3 0.89 0.88 -21.29
C LEU A 3 -0.13 1.89 -21.86
N ILE A 4 -0.54 2.84 -21.02
CA ILE A 4 -1.46 3.92 -21.38
C ILE A 4 -0.62 5.17 -21.67
N ILE A 5 -0.84 5.76 -22.84
CA ILE A 5 -0.25 7.03 -23.24
C ILE A 5 -1.37 8.09 -23.23
N PRO A 6 -1.35 9.04 -22.25
CA PRO A 6 -2.34 10.10 -22.23
C PRO A 6 -2.21 11.00 -23.46
N GLU A 7 -3.36 11.40 -24.03
CA GLU A 7 -3.35 12.37 -25.14
C GLU A 7 -2.78 13.73 -24.71
N ASN A 8 -1.88 14.26 -25.51
CA ASN A 8 -1.24 15.58 -25.26
C ASN A 8 -0.57 15.70 -23.89
N TYR A 9 0.02 14.61 -23.37
CA TYR A 9 0.74 14.66 -22.11
C TYR A 9 1.91 15.62 -22.16
N ASP A 10 1.93 16.56 -21.22
CA ASP A 10 3.04 17.49 -20.99
C ASP A 10 3.48 17.41 -19.51
N PRO A 11 4.72 16.96 -19.25
CA PRO A 11 5.25 16.91 -17.90
C PRO A 11 5.57 18.34 -17.42
N VAL A 12 4.60 18.98 -16.80
CA VAL A 12 4.66 20.38 -16.31
C VAL A 12 5.92 20.76 -15.51
N LEU A 13 6.70 19.78 -15.07
CA LEU A 13 7.99 19.93 -14.40
C LEU A 13 9.09 19.23 -15.21
N THR A 14 10.24 19.87 -15.33
CA THR A 14 11.46 19.22 -15.84
C THR A 14 11.87 18.05 -14.95
N VAL A 15 12.73 17.15 -15.43
CA VAL A 15 13.28 16.03 -14.63
C VAL A 15 13.90 16.54 -13.33
N ARG A 16 14.69 17.60 -13.38
CA ARG A 16 15.35 18.18 -12.19
C ARG A 16 14.32 18.72 -11.18
N GLU A 17 13.36 19.52 -11.65
CA GLU A 17 12.29 20.04 -10.78
C GLU A 17 11.45 18.91 -10.20
N THR A 18 11.20 17.84 -10.98
CA THR A 18 10.53 16.63 -10.50
C THR A 18 11.29 15.96 -9.35
N GLN A 19 12.65 15.84 -9.45
CA GLN A 19 13.47 15.29 -8.36
C GLN A 19 13.42 16.17 -7.10
N GLU A 20 13.46 17.50 -7.25
CA GLU A 20 13.31 18.43 -6.13
C GLU A 20 11.92 18.35 -5.50
N ALA A 21 10.86 18.17 -6.31
CA ALA A 21 9.48 18.00 -5.85
C ALA A 21 9.28 16.66 -5.12
N ILE A 22 9.84 15.56 -5.63
CA ILE A 22 9.83 14.26 -4.95
C ILE A 22 10.41 14.36 -3.54
N LYS A 23 11.57 14.98 -3.41
CA LYS A 23 12.21 15.19 -2.10
C LYS A 23 11.29 16.01 -1.18
N TYR A 24 10.74 17.12 -1.67
CA TYR A 24 9.85 17.98 -0.91
C TYR A 24 8.59 17.23 -0.43
N ILE A 25 7.93 16.52 -1.34
CA ILE A 25 6.73 15.73 -1.02
C ILE A 25 7.05 14.67 0.04
N ARG A 26 8.12 13.91 -0.15
CA ARG A 26 8.48 12.83 0.78
C ARG A 26 8.82 13.35 2.18
N ASP A 27 9.61 14.41 2.27
CA ASP A 27 10.03 14.98 3.56
C ASP A 27 8.85 15.60 4.31
N THR A 28 7.99 16.35 3.61
CA THR A 28 6.82 17.01 4.22
C THR A 28 5.77 15.98 4.62
N PHE A 29 5.42 15.04 3.71
CA PHE A 29 4.41 14.03 3.98
C PHE A 29 4.78 13.16 5.19
N GLN A 30 6.00 12.62 5.25
CA GLN A 30 6.40 11.74 6.35
C GLN A 30 6.42 12.46 7.70
N TYR A 31 6.69 13.77 7.71
CA TYR A 31 6.65 14.59 8.93
C TYR A 31 5.20 14.77 9.42
N GLU A 32 4.31 15.26 8.54
CA GLU A 32 2.90 15.49 8.90
C GLU A 32 2.17 14.17 9.22
N PHE A 33 2.41 13.13 8.43
CA PHE A 33 1.87 11.79 8.66
C PHE A 33 2.28 11.20 10.01
N GLY A 34 3.58 11.30 10.35
CA GLY A 34 4.09 10.83 11.64
C GLY A 34 3.48 11.57 12.81
N LYS A 35 3.31 12.89 12.69
CA LYS A 35 2.70 13.76 13.69
C LYS A 35 1.21 13.46 13.88
N GLU A 36 0.42 13.42 12.81
CA GLU A 36 -1.04 13.26 12.88
C GLU A 36 -1.45 11.86 13.40
N LEU A 37 -0.66 10.83 13.12
CA LEU A 37 -0.94 9.46 13.58
C LEU A 37 -0.15 9.05 14.84
N ASN A 38 0.70 9.93 15.40
CA ASN A 38 1.58 9.63 16.52
C ASN A 38 2.53 8.46 16.22
N LEU A 39 3.28 8.56 15.12
CA LEU A 39 4.21 7.55 14.65
C LEU A 39 5.65 8.01 14.76
N SER A 40 6.51 7.16 15.30
CA SER A 40 7.96 7.36 15.31
C SER A 40 8.60 6.69 14.10
N ARG A 41 9.50 7.40 13.40
CA ARG A 41 10.28 6.80 12.31
C ARG A 41 11.31 5.83 12.87
N ILE A 42 11.33 4.58 12.36
CA ILE A 42 12.33 3.57 12.75
C ILE A 42 13.05 2.99 11.52
N SER A 43 14.17 2.31 11.75
CA SER A 43 14.84 1.50 10.74
C SER A 43 14.18 0.12 10.65
N ALA A 44 14.08 -0.42 9.44
CA ALA A 44 13.52 -1.74 9.16
C ALA A 44 14.47 -2.58 8.30
N PRO A 45 14.35 -3.91 8.33
CA PRO A 45 15.17 -4.79 7.50
C PRO A 45 14.75 -4.71 6.03
N LEU A 46 15.72 -4.86 5.12
CA LEU A 46 15.46 -5.06 3.69
C LEU A 46 15.09 -6.52 3.38
N TYR A 47 15.52 -7.45 4.20
CA TYR A 47 15.28 -8.89 4.07
C TYR A 47 15.10 -9.56 5.43
N VAL A 48 14.42 -10.69 5.42
CA VAL A 48 14.14 -11.51 6.61
C VAL A 48 14.50 -12.97 6.33
N THR A 49 14.61 -13.79 7.38
CA THR A 49 14.74 -15.24 7.19
C THR A 49 13.39 -15.84 6.80
N GLN A 50 13.38 -16.78 5.87
CA GLN A 50 12.17 -17.51 5.48
C GLN A 50 11.54 -18.21 6.70
N SER A 51 12.38 -18.82 7.55
CA SER A 51 11.96 -19.52 8.76
C SER A 51 11.20 -18.64 9.78
N SER A 52 11.36 -17.32 9.73
CA SER A 52 10.64 -16.39 10.62
C SER A 52 9.15 -16.26 10.32
N GLY A 53 8.73 -16.52 9.08
CA GLY A 53 7.37 -16.28 8.60
C GLY A 53 6.98 -14.80 8.53
N LEU A 54 7.97 -13.88 8.56
CA LEU A 54 7.74 -12.44 8.59
C LEU A 54 7.53 -11.81 7.22
N ASN A 55 7.96 -12.49 6.14
CA ASN A 55 7.73 -11.96 4.80
C ASN A 55 6.24 -12.03 4.42
N ASP A 56 5.83 -11.13 3.56
CA ASP A 56 4.49 -11.14 2.98
C ASP A 56 4.45 -12.10 1.78
N ASN A 57 3.46 -12.98 1.78
CA ASN A 57 3.27 -13.92 0.68
C ASN A 57 2.37 -13.36 -0.44
N LEU A 58 1.95 -12.08 -0.32
CA LEU A 58 1.02 -11.43 -1.24
C LEU A 58 -0.20 -12.34 -1.52
N ASN A 59 -0.44 -12.67 -2.78
CA ASN A 59 -1.53 -13.58 -3.19
C ASN A 59 -1.15 -15.09 -3.06
N GLY A 60 0.11 -15.38 -2.59
CA GLY A 60 0.60 -16.75 -2.43
C GLY A 60 1.19 -17.38 -3.69
N ILE A 61 1.22 -16.66 -4.80
CA ILE A 61 1.76 -17.10 -6.11
C ILE A 61 3.16 -16.51 -6.33
N GLU A 62 3.37 -15.27 -5.91
CA GLU A 62 4.59 -14.51 -6.08
C GLU A 62 5.72 -15.11 -5.22
N LYS A 63 6.91 -15.17 -5.81
CA LYS A 63 8.10 -15.66 -5.14
C LYS A 63 9.03 -14.51 -4.80
N PRO A 64 9.51 -14.41 -3.53
CA PRO A 64 10.47 -13.37 -3.17
C PRO A 64 11.82 -13.58 -3.87
N VAL A 65 12.61 -12.51 -3.97
CA VAL A 65 14.04 -12.63 -4.27
C VAL A 65 14.72 -13.22 -3.06
N SER A 66 15.33 -14.39 -3.26
CA SER A 66 15.93 -15.17 -2.17
C SER A 66 17.43 -15.33 -2.38
N PHE A 67 18.17 -15.38 -1.27
CA PHE A 67 19.63 -15.57 -1.26
C PHE A 67 20.10 -16.20 0.05
N THR A 68 21.37 -16.56 0.13
CA THR A 68 22.02 -17.11 1.34
C THR A 68 23.12 -16.18 1.81
N MET A 69 23.44 -16.22 3.11
CA MET A 69 24.56 -15.48 3.70
C MET A 69 25.61 -16.44 4.26
N LYS A 70 26.87 -16.10 4.09
CA LYS A 70 28.00 -16.86 4.61
C LYS A 70 27.93 -17.10 6.13
N GLU A 71 27.52 -16.04 6.87
CA GLU A 71 27.47 -16.04 8.34
C GLU A 71 26.18 -16.67 8.90
N LEU A 72 25.25 -17.08 8.04
CA LEU A 72 24.02 -17.79 8.41
C LEU A 72 23.88 -19.05 7.54
N PRO A 73 24.77 -20.07 7.73
CA PRO A 73 24.76 -21.27 6.91
C PRO A 73 23.45 -22.05 7.13
N GLY A 74 22.80 -22.44 6.03
CA GLY A 74 21.53 -23.18 6.05
C GLY A 74 20.26 -22.33 6.15
N GLU A 75 20.38 -21.02 6.37
CA GLU A 75 19.23 -20.10 6.36
C GLU A 75 19.00 -19.55 4.95
N GLN A 76 17.74 -19.58 4.51
CA GLN A 76 17.27 -18.88 3.32
C GLN A 76 16.79 -17.51 3.72
N LEU A 77 17.28 -16.47 3.05
CA LEU A 77 16.89 -15.07 3.24
C LEU A 77 16.03 -14.60 2.08
N GLU A 78 15.08 -13.74 2.36
CA GLU A 78 14.15 -13.21 1.38
C GLU A 78 14.09 -11.68 1.47
N VAL A 79 14.25 -10.98 0.35
CA VAL A 79 13.94 -9.57 0.26
C VAL A 79 12.43 -9.39 0.52
N VAL A 80 12.06 -8.45 1.36
CA VAL A 80 10.68 -8.28 1.77
C VAL A 80 9.77 -7.89 0.60
N HIS A 81 8.55 -8.41 0.59
CA HIS A 81 7.44 -7.93 -0.25
C HIS A 81 6.63 -6.83 0.46
N SER A 82 6.50 -6.93 1.79
CA SER A 82 6.02 -5.89 2.71
C SER A 82 6.56 -6.14 4.12
N LEU A 83 6.40 -5.17 5.00
CA LEU A 83 6.79 -5.27 6.41
C LEU A 83 5.58 -5.42 7.35
N ALA A 84 4.42 -5.79 6.83
CA ALA A 84 3.17 -5.85 7.60
C ALA A 84 3.31 -6.66 8.89
N LYS A 85 3.89 -7.86 8.81
CA LYS A 85 4.11 -8.74 9.98
C LYS A 85 5.26 -8.27 10.86
N TRP A 86 6.35 -7.82 10.25
CA TRP A 86 7.54 -7.38 10.98
C TRP A 86 7.25 -6.15 11.88
N LYS A 87 6.48 -5.19 11.39
CA LYS A 87 6.14 -3.96 12.15
C LYS A 87 5.45 -4.27 13.47
N ARG A 88 4.50 -5.21 13.48
CA ARG A 88 3.79 -5.63 14.69
C ARG A 88 4.75 -6.26 15.72
N MET A 89 5.71 -7.07 15.25
CA MET A 89 6.79 -7.59 16.10
C MET A 89 7.70 -6.47 16.64
N ALA A 90 8.04 -5.49 15.81
CA ALA A 90 8.88 -4.36 16.17
C ALA A 90 8.24 -3.49 17.26
N LEU A 91 6.94 -3.22 17.19
CA LEU A 91 6.22 -2.48 18.23
C LEU A 91 6.38 -3.11 19.60
N LYS A 92 6.19 -4.44 19.70
CA LYS A 92 6.44 -5.18 20.96
C LYS A 92 7.91 -5.09 21.38
N LYS A 93 8.81 -5.41 20.45
CA LYS A 93 10.27 -5.49 20.73
C LYS A 93 10.84 -4.15 21.22
N TYR A 94 10.36 -3.03 20.66
CA TYR A 94 10.85 -1.69 21.00
C TYR A 94 10.05 -1.02 22.11
N GLY A 95 9.04 -1.69 22.68
CA GLY A 95 8.32 -1.23 23.86
C GLY A 95 7.35 -0.07 23.63
N PHE A 96 6.79 0.03 22.43
CA PHE A 96 5.74 1.01 22.12
C PHE A 96 4.50 0.79 22.99
N LYS A 97 3.79 1.87 23.28
CA LYS A 97 2.62 1.88 24.16
C LYS A 97 1.32 2.01 23.35
N LEU A 98 0.19 1.85 24.03
CA LEU A 98 -1.13 2.07 23.45
C LEU A 98 -1.21 3.46 22.77
N HIS A 99 -1.74 3.50 21.56
CA HIS A 99 -1.86 4.67 20.68
C HIS A 99 -0.54 5.27 20.17
N GLU A 100 0.60 4.66 20.48
CA GLU A 100 1.86 4.94 19.81
C GLU A 100 2.03 4.02 18.61
N GLY A 101 2.79 4.47 17.61
CA GLY A 101 3.09 3.68 16.44
C GLY A 101 4.45 3.98 15.84
N LEU A 102 4.74 3.26 14.79
CA LEU A 102 5.97 3.42 14.01
C LEU A 102 5.67 3.55 12.52
N TYR A 103 6.58 4.16 11.78
CA TYR A 103 6.66 4.03 10.34
C TYR A 103 8.09 3.85 9.90
N THR A 104 8.26 3.32 8.70
CA THR A 104 9.57 3.13 8.08
C THR A 104 9.49 3.41 6.58
N ASN A 105 10.61 3.79 5.98
CA ASN A 105 10.75 3.84 4.54
C ASN A 105 11.11 2.42 4.06
N MET A 106 10.10 1.66 3.65
CA MET A 106 10.26 0.31 3.14
C MET A 106 10.69 0.35 1.67
N ASN A 107 11.64 -0.51 1.33
CA ASN A 107 11.98 -0.86 -0.05
C ASN A 107 11.74 -2.36 -0.24
N ALA A 108 11.03 -2.72 -1.29
CA ALA A 108 10.70 -4.11 -1.62
C ALA A 108 10.98 -4.41 -3.09
N ILE A 109 11.16 -5.69 -3.41
CA ILE A 109 11.28 -6.17 -4.78
C ILE A 109 10.18 -7.19 -5.03
N ARG A 110 9.29 -6.89 -5.96
CA ARG A 110 8.26 -7.78 -6.48
C ARG A 110 8.64 -8.19 -7.91
N LYS A 111 9.54 -9.17 -8.00
CA LYS A 111 10.20 -9.55 -9.27
C LYS A 111 9.25 -10.12 -10.33
N ASP A 112 8.09 -10.63 -9.92
CA ASP A 112 7.07 -11.23 -10.78
C ASP A 112 5.94 -10.22 -11.13
N GLU A 113 6.10 -8.92 -10.81
CA GLU A 113 5.14 -7.85 -11.09
C GLU A 113 5.01 -7.60 -12.60
N GLU A 114 3.78 -7.43 -13.07
CA GLU A 114 3.52 -6.97 -14.44
C GLU A 114 3.70 -5.46 -14.53
N LEU A 115 4.66 -5.02 -15.35
CA LEU A 115 5.00 -3.61 -15.48
C LEU A 115 3.98 -2.86 -16.34
N ASP A 116 3.54 -1.71 -15.82
CA ASP A 116 2.68 -0.77 -16.51
C ASP A 116 2.93 0.66 -16.02
N ASN A 117 1.97 1.57 -16.23
CA ASN A 117 2.11 2.97 -15.80
C ASN A 117 2.25 3.16 -14.29
N ILE A 118 1.72 2.24 -13.47
CA ILE A 118 1.63 2.37 -12.00
C ILE A 118 2.29 1.23 -11.23
N HIS A 119 2.78 0.18 -11.93
CA HIS A 119 3.46 -0.97 -11.35
C HIS A 119 4.92 -1.05 -11.76
N SER A 120 5.78 -1.23 -10.77
CA SER A 120 7.23 -1.42 -10.90
C SER A 120 7.65 -2.64 -10.07
N THR A 121 8.73 -3.32 -10.47
CA THR A 121 9.34 -4.36 -9.64
C THR A 121 9.93 -3.81 -8.34
N TYR A 122 10.26 -2.52 -8.31
CA TYR A 122 10.69 -1.81 -7.10
C TYR A 122 9.49 -1.13 -6.45
N VAL A 123 9.23 -1.45 -5.19
CA VAL A 123 8.14 -0.87 -4.39
C VAL A 123 8.72 -0.10 -3.21
N ASP A 124 8.31 1.16 -3.08
CA ASP A 124 8.67 2.03 -1.96
C ASP A 124 7.41 2.51 -1.22
N GLN A 125 7.38 2.29 0.11
CA GLN A 125 6.23 2.65 0.93
C GLN A 125 6.67 3.34 2.22
N TRP A 126 5.85 4.29 2.72
CA TRP A 126 5.78 4.51 4.16
C TRP A 126 4.95 3.39 4.74
N ASP A 127 5.64 2.43 5.32
CA ASP A 127 5.02 1.25 5.91
C ASP A 127 4.86 1.51 7.42
N TRP A 128 3.65 1.50 7.94
CA TRP A 128 3.32 1.99 9.27
C TRP A 128 2.46 1.02 10.07
N GLU A 129 2.52 1.13 11.41
CA GLU A 129 1.76 0.30 12.33
C GLU A 129 1.56 1.04 13.65
N LYS A 130 0.35 1.00 14.22
CA LYS A 130 -0.03 1.66 15.47
C LYS A 130 -0.73 0.70 16.41
N ILE A 131 -0.42 0.79 17.71
CA ILE A 131 -1.07 -0.04 18.74
C ILE A 131 -2.46 0.54 19.05
N ILE A 132 -3.45 -0.32 19.03
CA ILE A 132 -4.82 -0.05 19.45
C ILE A 132 -5.23 -1.03 20.56
N SER A 133 -6.29 -0.72 21.30
CA SER A 133 -6.90 -1.67 22.24
C SER A 133 -7.76 -2.70 21.51
N LYS A 134 -8.09 -3.82 22.17
CA LYS A 134 -9.00 -4.82 21.60
C LYS A 134 -10.37 -4.23 21.26
N ASN A 135 -10.86 -3.31 22.08
CA ASN A 135 -12.17 -2.68 21.88
C ASN A 135 -12.21 -1.68 20.72
N GLU A 136 -11.05 -1.21 20.27
CA GLU A 136 -10.89 -0.32 19.10
C GLU A 136 -10.81 -1.09 17.77
N ARG A 137 -10.92 -2.41 17.78
CA ARG A 137 -11.03 -3.23 16.58
C ARG A 137 -12.44 -3.07 15.98
N THR A 138 -12.70 -1.92 15.38
CA THR A 138 -14.02 -1.55 14.81
C THR A 138 -13.86 -0.85 13.47
N GLN A 139 -14.90 -0.93 12.64
CA GLN A 139 -14.97 -0.19 11.38
C GLN A 139 -14.81 1.32 11.61
N GLN A 140 -15.43 1.86 12.67
CA GLN A 140 -15.30 3.29 13.01
C GLN A 140 -13.83 3.69 13.24
N THR A 141 -13.08 2.92 14.00
CA THR A 141 -11.64 3.17 14.23
C THR A 141 -10.86 3.14 12.90
N LEU A 142 -11.16 2.21 12.00
CA LEU A 142 -10.55 2.14 10.68
C LEU A 142 -10.86 3.40 9.87
N GLU A 143 -12.13 3.79 9.77
CA GLU A 143 -12.57 4.98 9.01
C GLU A 143 -11.95 6.28 9.56
N GLU A 144 -11.84 6.45 10.88
CA GLU A 144 -11.20 7.61 11.50
C GLU A 144 -9.73 7.75 11.08
N HIS A 145 -8.99 6.64 11.02
CA HIS A 145 -7.59 6.65 10.57
C HIS A 145 -7.47 6.88 9.06
N VAL A 146 -8.37 6.32 8.26
CA VAL A 146 -8.46 6.59 6.81
C VAL A 146 -8.70 8.07 6.54
N ARG A 147 -9.66 8.70 7.25
CA ARG A 147 -9.93 10.14 7.13
C ARG A 147 -8.73 10.99 7.56
N THR A 148 -7.97 10.54 8.57
CA THR A 148 -6.75 11.23 9.00
C THR A 148 -5.68 11.18 7.90
N ILE A 149 -5.44 10.01 7.28
CA ILE A 149 -4.51 9.86 6.18
C ILE A 149 -4.95 10.70 4.97
N PHE A 150 -6.24 10.66 4.62
CA PHE A 150 -6.79 11.46 3.54
C PHE A 150 -6.55 12.96 3.77
N LYS A 151 -6.77 13.47 4.99
CA LYS A 151 -6.49 14.88 5.34
C LYS A 151 -5.02 15.25 5.16
N VAL A 152 -4.09 14.35 5.51
CA VAL A 152 -2.65 14.59 5.26
C VAL A 152 -2.36 14.65 3.76
N ILE A 153 -2.94 13.75 2.96
CA ILE A 153 -2.80 13.79 1.49
C ILE A 153 -3.39 15.09 0.92
N LYS A 154 -4.55 15.51 1.40
CA LYS A 154 -5.20 16.76 0.98
C LYS A 154 -4.36 17.99 1.37
N HIS A 155 -3.74 17.97 2.55
CA HIS A 155 -2.78 19.01 2.95
C HIS A 155 -1.59 19.06 1.99
N MET A 156 -1.05 17.92 1.58
CA MET A 156 0.06 17.85 0.62
C MET A 156 -0.32 18.43 -0.76
N GLU A 157 -1.57 18.33 -1.20
CA GLU A 157 -2.04 19.00 -2.41
C GLU A 157 -1.81 20.52 -2.33
N HIS A 158 -2.15 21.15 -1.21
CA HIS A 158 -1.92 22.58 -0.98
C HIS A 158 -0.44 22.93 -0.94
N GLU A 159 0.37 22.13 -0.25
CA GLU A 159 1.82 22.31 -0.15
C GLU A 159 2.50 22.23 -1.53
N VAL A 160 2.11 21.26 -2.35
CA VAL A 160 2.63 21.11 -3.72
C VAL A 160 2.17 22.26 -4.60
N TRP A 161 0.89 22.65 -4.55
CA TRP A 161 0.38 23.79 -5.31
C TRP A 161 1.10 25.09 -4.94
N TYR A 162 1.36 25.34 -3.67
CA TYR A 162 2.05 26.56 -3.22
C TYR A 162 3.49 26.63 -3.78
N LYS A 163 4.20 25.50 -3.79
CA LYS A 163 5.60 25.44 -4.21
C LYS A 163 5.79 25.24 -5.72
N TYR A 164 4.86 24.51 -6.35
CA TYR A 164 4.87 24.17 -7.77
C TYR A 164 3.50 24.47 -8.39
N PRO A 165 3.16 25.76 -8.61
CA PRO A 165 1.82 26.16 -9.07
C PRO A 165 1.40 25.56 -10.41
N GLN A 166 2.35 25.13 -11.24
CA GLN A 166 2.09 24.44 -12.50
C GLN A 166 1.60 22.99 -12.32
N ALA A 167 1.87 22.37 -11.18
CA ALA A 167 1.40 21.02 -10.86
C ALA A 167 0.06 21.03 -10.09
N VAL A 168 -0.93 21.79 -10.62
CA VAL A 168 -2.25 21.92 -9.98
C VAL A 168 -2.98 20.57 -9.98
N ASN A 169 -3.42 20.15 -8.82
CA ASN A 169 -4.34 19.02 -8.64
C ASN A 169 -5.67 19.52 -8.06
N HIS A 170 -6.70 18.69 -8.15
CA HIS A 170 -8.02 18.97 -7.56
C HIS A 170 -8.55 17.69 -6.94
N LEU A 171 -7.95 17.32 -5.80
CA LEU A 171 -8.43 16.19 -5.03
C LEU A 171 -9.79 16.52 -4.40
N PRO A 172 -10.69 15.54 -4.21
CA PRO A 172 -11.98 15.76 -3.60
C PRO A 172 -11.87 16.27 -2.16
N ASP A 173 -12.95 16.83 -1.63
CA ASP A 173 -12.96 17.38 -0.27
C ASP A 173 -13.18 16.32 0.82
N ASP A 174 -13.71 15.16 0.47
CA ASP A 174 -13.91 14.03 1.39
C ASP A 174 -13.65 12.70 0.67
N ILE A 175 -13.51 11.63 1.44
CA ILE A 175 -13.35 10.26 0.97
C ILE A 175 -14.65 9.48 1.16
N PHE A 176 -15.09 8.78 0.11
CA PHE A 176 -16.28 7.94 0.13
C PHE A 176 -15.92 6.52 0.61
N PHE A 177 -16.79 5.91 1.42
CA PHE A 177 -16.59 4.56 1.97
C PHE A 177 -17.59 3.60 1.36
N ILE A 178 -17.13 2.43 0.89
CA ILE A 178 -17.96 1.37 0.33
C ILE A 178 -17.33 0.01 0.59
N THR A 179 -18.14 -0.99 0.87
CA THR A 179 -17.66 -2.38 0.96
C THR A 179 -17.56 -3.01 -0.43
N THR A 180 -16.71 -4.04 -0.56
CA THR A 180 -16.59 -4.80 -1.81
C THR A 180 -17.92 -5.45 -2.23
N GLN A 181 -18.75 -5.86 -1.26
CA GLN A 181 -20.08 -6.42 -1.55
C GLN A 181 -21.06 -5.36 -2.09
N GLU A 182 -21.16 -4.20 -1.43
CA GLU A 182 -21.98 -3.08 -1.93
C GLU A 182 -21.54 -2.65 -3.33
N LEU A 183 -20.24 -2.58 -3.57
CA LEU A 183 -19.67 -2.26 -4.87
C LEU A 183 -20.00 -3.31 -5.95
N PHE A 184 -20.01 -4.59 -5.58
CA PHE A 184 -20.48 -5.66 -6.45
C PHE A 184 -21.99 -5.56 -6.76
N ASP A 185 -22.82 -5.28 -5.75
CA ASP A 185 -24.26 -5.15 -5.90
C ASP A 185 -24.64 -3.95 -6.78
N MET A 186 -23.85 -2.84 -6.74
CA MET A 186 -24.02 -1.67 -7.61
C MET A 186 -23.65 -1.98 -9.07
N TYR A 187 -22.59 -2.75 -9.30
CA TYR A 187 -22.06 -3.03 -10.64
C TYR A 187 -21.83 -4.53 -10.88
N PRO A 188 -22.90 -5.38 -10.87
CA PRO A 188 -22.76 -6.83 -10.88
C PRO A 188 -22.16 -7.42 -12.17
N ASN A 189 -22.20 -6.68 -13.27
CA ASN A 189 -21.69 -7.11 -14.59
C ASN A 189 -20.27 -6.61 -14.89
N MET A 190 -19.65 -5.86 -13.98
CA MET A 190 -18.28 -5.36 -14.11
C MET A 190 -17.32 -6.26 -13.35
N ASN A 191 -16.07 -6.36 -13.83
CA ASN A 191 -15.00 -6.96 -13.02
C ASN A 191 -14.55 -6.01 -11.90
N ALA A 192 -13.70 -6.50 -10.98
CA ALA A 192 -13.28 -5.72 -9.80
C ALA A 192 -12.66 -4.36 -10.20
N LYS A 193 -11.76 -4.35 -11.17
CA LYS A 193 -11.08 -3.12 -11.62
C LYS A 193 -12.03 -2.13 -12.29
N GLU A 194 -12.99 -2.63 -13.08
CA GLU A 194 -14.02 -1.78 -13.67
C GLU A 194 -14.92 -1.16 -12.61
N ARG A 195 -15.28 -1.91 -11.55
CA ARG A 195 -16.05 -1.39 -10.41
C ARG A 195 -15.30 -0.31 -9.67
N GLU A 196 -14.02 -0.53 -9.36
CA GLU A 196 -13.15 0.47 -8.74
C GLU A 196 -13.07 1.75 -9.58
N ASN A 197 -12.84 1.62 -10.88
CA ASN A 197 -12.79 2.75 -11.79
C ASN A 197 -14.11 3.53 -11.81
N ALA A 198 -15.25 2.85 -11.85
CA ALA A 198 -16.57 3.48 -11.89
C ALA A 198 -16.85 4.30 -10.64
N ILE A 199 -16.70 3.69 -9.45
CA ILE A 199 -17.00 4.36 -8.18
C ILE A 199 -15.98 5.47 -7.87
N THR A 200 -14.70 5.25 -8.18
CA THR A 200 -13.65 6.25 -7.93
C THR A 200 -13.80 7.45 -8.87
N LYS A 201 -14.24 7.23 -10.12
CA LYS A 201 -14.57 8.31 -11.05
C LYS A 201 -15.74 9.16 -10.57
N GLU A 202 -16.74 8.55 -9.92
CA GLU A 202 -17.92 9.25 -9.40
C GLU A 202 -17.59 10.11 -8.18
N HIS A 203 -16.77 9.56 -7.23
CA HIS A 203 -16.51 10.21 -5.94
C HIS A 203 -15.14 10.90 -5.85
N GLY A 204 -14.23 10.67 -6.80
CA GLY A 204 -12.87 11.22 -6.81
C GLY A 204 -11.88 10.52 -5.85
N CYS A 205 -12.31 10.15 -4.66
CA CYS A 205 -11.55 9.33 -3.70
C CYS A 205 -12.47 8.37 -2.95
N VAL A 206 -12.08 7.10 -2.87
CA VAL A 206 -12.87 6.03 -2.27
C VAL A 206 -12.00 5.16 -1.38
N PHE A 207 -12.54 4.73 -0.23
CA PHE A 207 -11.99 3.64 0.55
C PHE A 207 -12.85 2.39 0.32
N VAL A 208 -12.31 1.44 -0.44
CA VAL A 208 -12.97 0.15 -0.73
C VAL A 208 -12.64 -0.81 0.41
N MET A 209 -13.65 -1.21 1.17
CA MET A 209 -13.52 -2.00 2.40
C MET A 209 -13.80 -3.48 2.20
N GLN A 210 -13.32 -4.30 3.16
CA GLN A 210 -13.63 -5.74 3.29
C GLN A 210 -13.12 -6.55 2.10
N ILE A 211 -11.81 -6.41 1.83
CA ILE A 211 -11.11 -7.13 0.78
C ILE A 211 -10.53 -8.44 1.35
N GLY A 212 -10.67 -9.54 0.62
CA GLY A 212 -10.04 -10.84 0.92
C GLY A 212 -11.00 -12.01 0.98
N ASP A 213 -12.22 -11.84 1.48
CA ASP A 213 -13.23 -12.90 1.49
C ASP A 213 -14.03 -12.95 0.17
N LYS A 214 -14.81 -14.01 0.00
CA LYS A 214 -15.66 -14.18 -1.17
C LYS A 214 -16.92 -13.33 -1.08
N LEU A 215 -17.30 -12.74 -2.19
CA LEU A 215 -18.56 -12.06 -2.40
C LEU A 215 -19.71 -13.06 -2.58
N SER A 216 -20.94 -12.55 -2.67
CA SER A 216 -22.16 -13.36 -2.86
C SER A 216 -22.15 -14.23 -4.12
N ASN A 217 -21.32 -13.91 -5.12
CA ASN A 217 -21.11 -14.72 -6.32
C ASN A 217 -20.02 -15.79 -6.16
N ASN A 218 -19.44 -15.99 -4.97
CA ASN A 218 -18.33 -16.89 -4.65
C ASN A 218 -16.95 -16.48 -5.25
N GLU A 219 -16.82 -15.30 -5.83
CA GLU A 219 -15.55 -14.73 -6.30
C GLU A 219 -15.00 -13.75 -5.25
N LYS A 220 -13.69 -13.55 -5.21
CA LYS A 220 -13.07 -12.47 -4.43
C LYS A 220 -13.09 -11.18 -5.24
N HIS A 221 -13.22 -10.04 -4.55
CA HIS A 221 -12.98 -8.75 -5.20
C HIS A 221 -11.51 -8.64 -5.60
N ASP A 222 -10.62 -8.88 -4.66
CA ASP A 222 -9.17 -8.96 -4.85
C ASP A 222 -8.54 -9.95 -3.85
N GLY A 223 -7.28 -10.34 -4.10
CA GLY A 223 -6.49 -11.15 -3.20
C GLY A 223 -6.02 -10.37 -1.98
N ARG A 224 -6.00 -11.05 -0.82
CA ARG A 224 -5.41 -10.49 0.41
C ARG A 224 -4.82 -11.63 1.23
N ALA A 225 -3.55 -11.48 1.67
CA ALA A 225 -2.92 -12.46 2.53
C ALA A 225 -3.75 -12.68 3.81
N PRO A 226 -3.88 -13.94 4.29
CA PRO A 226 -4.77 -14.27 5.40
C PRO A 226 -4.17 -13.95 6.78
N ASP A 227 -2.92 -13.52 6.87
CA ASP A 227 -2.14 -13.59 8.10
C ASP A 227 -1.67 -12.22 8.65
N TYR A 228 -2.21 -11.11 8.14
CA TYR A 228 -1.97 -9.81 8.76
C TYR A 228 -3.19 -8.89 8.84
N ASP A 229 -3.97 -8.66 7.79
CA ASP A 229 -5.20 -7.85 7.86
C ASP A 229 -6.42 -8.70 8.20
N ASP A 230 -7.28 -8.21 9.09
CA ASP A 230 -8.63 -8.72 9.27
C ASP A 230 -9.47 -8.33 8.04
N TRP A 231 -9.94 -9.31 7.28
CA TRP A 231 -10.66 -9.05 6.01
C TRP A 231 -11.97 -8.31 6.18
N THR A 232 -12.51 -8.27 7.40
CA THR A 232 -13.72 -7.49 7.71
C THR A 232 -13.40 -6.04 8.10
N LEU A 233 -12.12 -5.72 8.36
CA LEU A 233 -11.64 -4.46 8.90
C LEU A 233 -10.41 -3.91 8.13
N ASN A 234 -10.41 -4.07 6.81
CA ASN A 234 -9.36 -3.60 5.91
C ASN A 234 -9.94 -2.85 4.72
N GLY A 235 -9.07 -2.28 3.89
CA GLY A 235 -9.44 -1.70 2.62
C GLY A 235 -8.29 -0.92 1.98
N ASP A 236 -8.59 -0.37 0.80
CA ASP A 236 -7.65 0.37 -0.02
C ASP A 236 -8.17 1.78 -0.32
N ILE A 237 -7.29 2.79 -0.20
CA ILE A 237 -7.56 4.17 -0.61
C ILE A 237 -7.24 4.30 -2.09
N LEU A 238 -8.27 4.58 -2.88
CA LEU A 238 -8.20 4.78 -4.33
C LEU A 238 -8.53 6.22 -4.67
N PHE A 239 -7.71 6.86 -5.51
CA PHE A 239 -8.00 8.15 -6.11
C PHE A 239 -8.31 8.00 -7.60
N TRP A 240 -9.29 8.75 -8.09
CA TRP A 240 -9.45 8.91 -9.54
C TRP A 240 -8.24 9.63 -10.11
N TYR A 241 -7.57 8.99 -11.03
CA TYR A 241 -6.34 9.50 -11.62
C TYR A 241 -6.57 9.94 -13.07
N GLU A 242 -6.80 11.24 -13.22
CA GLU A 242 -7.18 11.84 -14.49
C GLU A 242 -6.17 11.54 -15.63
N PRO A 243 -4.84 11.59 -15.44
CA PRO A 243 -3.91 11.30 -16.53
C PRO A 243 -4.10 9.92 -17.15
N LEU A 244 -4.48 8.91 -16.37
CA LEU A 244 -4.66 7.54 -16.84
C LEU A 244 -6.13 7.12 -16.98
N GLN A 245 -7.08 8.01 -16.64
CA GLN A 245 -8.53 7.70 -16.65
C GLN A 245 -8.85 6.41 -15.88
N SER A 246 -8.24 6.21 -14.72
CA SER A 246 -8.37 5.00 -13.90
C SER A 246 -8.23 5.31 -12.41
N ALA A 247 -8.66 4.38 -11.58
CA ALA A 247 -8.37 4.41 -10.15
C ALA A 247 -6.88 4.14 -9.89
N LEU A 248 -6.29 4.93 -9.00
CA LEU A 248 -4.92 4.78 -8.52
C LEU A 248 -4.95 4.47 -7.03
N GLU A 249 -4.55 3.26 -6.66
CA GLU A 249 -4.37 2.86 -5.27
C GLU A 249 -3.15 3.56 -4.67
N ILE A 250 -3.39 4.32 -3.60
CA ILE A 250 -2.33 5.02 -2.85
C ILE A 250 -1.95 4.29 -1.59
N SER A 251 -2.89 3.64 -0.93
CA SER A 251 -2.66 2.95 0.35
C SER A 251 -3.53 1.72 0.47
N SER A 252 -2.93 0.66 1.00
CA SER A 252 -3.62 -0.51 1.53
C SER A 252 -3.41 -0.56 3.04
N MET A 253 -4.48 -0.74 3.83
CA MET A 253 -4.42 -0.73 5.28
C MET A 253 -5.55 -1.52 5.94
N GLY A 254 -5.35 -1.88 7.21
CA GLY A 254 -6.38 -2.57 7.97
C GLY A 254 -6.05 -2.68 9.46
N ILE A 255 -7.08 -2.99 10.23
CA ILE A 255 -6.92 -3.52 11.58
C ILE A 255 -6.41 -4.94 11.43
N ARG A 256 -5.36 -5.27 12.17
CA ARG A 256 -4.68 -6.55 12.01
C ARG A 256 -5.48 -7.68 12.65
N VAL A 257 -5.29 -8.89 12.13
CA VAL A 257 -5.91 -10.10 12.69
C VAL A 257 -5.64 -10.23 14.20
N ASP A 258 -6.63 -10.70 14.93
CA ASP A 258 -6.46 -11.25 16.28
C ASP A 258 -6.29 -12.77 16.24
N GLU A 259 -6.29 -13.40 17.39
CA GLU A 259 -6.13 -14.84 17.53
C GLU A 259 -7.24 -15.65 16.82
N ASP A 260 -8.46 -15.15 16.80
CA ASP A 260 -9.63 -15.83 16.24
C ASP A 260 -9.71 -15.64 14.72
N THR A 261 -9.59 -14.39 14.25
CA THR A 261 -9.65 -14.06 12.81
C THR A 261 -8.45 -14.61 12.04
N LEU A 262 -7.25 -14.69 12.67
CA LEU A 262 -6.10 -15.36 12.07
C LEU A 262 -6.40 -16.83 11.76
N LEU A 263 -6.92 -17.59 12.73
CA LEU A 263 -7.25 -19.01 12.53
C LEU A 263 -8.33 -19.22 11.47
N GLU A 264 -9.36 -18.36 11.48
CA GLU A 264 -10.43 -18.41 10.49
C GLU A 264 -9.91 -18.19 9.07
N GLN A 265 -9.12 -17.13 8.86
CA GLN A 265 -8.59 -16.77 7.56
C GLN A 265 -7.57 -17.80 7.04
N LEU A 266 -6.66 -18.31 7.90
CA LEU A 266 -5.75 -19.37 7.52
C LEU A 266 -6.47 -20.67 7.12
N LYS A 267 -7.60 -20.99 7.80
CA LYS A 267 -8.44 -22.13 7.44
C LYS A 267 -9.13 -21.92 6.10
N LYS A 268 -9.67 -20.73 5.82
CA LYS A 268 -10.29 -20.38 4.53
C LYS A 268 -9.30 -20.53 3.36
N GLU A 269 -8.04 -20.16 3.58
CA GLU A 269 -6.98 -20.25 2.56
C GLU A 269 -6.22 -21.59 2.56
N ASN A 270 -6.64 -22.58 3.38
CA ASN A 270 -6.00 -23.90 3.48
C ASN A 270 -4.50 -23.85 3.81
N CYS A 271 -4.07 -22.91 4.68
CA CYS A 271 -2.66 -22.72 5.07
C CYS A 271 -2.45 -22.71 6.59
N LEU A 272 -3.15 -23.61 7.31
CA LEU A 272 -3.05 -23.76 8.78
C LEU A 272 -1.63 -24.13 9.26
N GLU A 273 -0.80 -24.70 8.42
CA GLU A 273 0.61 -24.99 8.73
C GLU A 273 1.40 -23.74 9.13
N ARG A 274 0.96 -22.56 8.69
CA ARG A 274 1.57 -21.27 9.10
C ARG A 274 1.42 -20.99 10.59
N CYS A 275 0.46 -21.61 11.29
CA CYS A 275 0.33 -21.50 12.74
C CYS A 275 1.61 -21.94 13.49
N GLU A 276 2.46 -22.78 12.86
CA GLU A 276 3.71 -23.23 13.44
C GLU A 276 4.86 -22.19 13.34
N LEU A 277 4.69 -21.14 12.52
CA LEU A 277 5.71 -20.11 12.37
C LEU A 277 5.74 -19.16 13.59
N PRO A 278 6.91 -18.61 13.94
CA PRO A 278 7.09 -17.80 15.14
C PRO A 278 6.13 -16.60 15.26
N PHE A 279 5.92 -15.88 14.16
CA PHE A 279 4.99 -14.72 14.15
C PHE A 279 3.55 -15.13 14.47
N HIS A 280 3.06 -16.20 13.82
CA HIS A 280 1.68 -16.68 14.00
C HIS A 280 1.47 -17.24 15.41
N LYS A 281 2.42 -18.00 15.94
CA LYS A 281 2.42 -18.45 17.35
C LYS A 281 2.33 -17.29 18.33
N ALA A 282 3.06 -16.20 18.09
CA ALA A 282 3.04 -15.04 18.96
C ALA A 282 1.67 -14.32 18.97
N ILE A 283 0.93 -14.33 17.85
CA ILE A 283 -0.46 -13.83 17.81
C ILE A 283 -1.39 -14.78 18.58
N LEU A 284 -1.34 -16.08 18.30
CA LEU A 284 -2.21 -17.09 18.92
C LEU A 284 -2.02 -17.14 20.44
N ASN A 285 -0.79 -16.94 20.92
CA ASN A 285 -0.47 -16.86 22.33
C ASN A 285 -0.78 -15.49 22.97
N LYS A 286 -1.34 -14.53 22.22
CA LYS A 286 -1.65 -13.16 22.70
C LYS A 286 -0.41 -12.40 23.16
N GLU A 287 0.73 -12.68 22.55
CA GLU A 287 2.00 -12.05 22.89
C GLU A 287 2.23 -10.73 22.15
N LEU A 288 1.54 -10.50 21.03
CA LEU A 288 1.64 -9.28 20.24
C LEU A 288 0.50 -8.31 20.56
N PRO A 289 0.72 -6.99 20.47
CA PRO A 289 -0.35 -6.01 20.65
C PRO A 289 -1.39 -6.12 19.54
N TYR A 290 -2.62 -5.69 19.80
CA TYR A 290 -3.59 -5.40 18.73
C TYR A 290 -3.15 -4.14 18.01
N THR A 291 -3.23 -4.14 16.69
CA THR A 291 -2.69 -3.07 15.88
C THR A 291 -3.56 -2.77 14.65
N LEU A 292 -3.36 -1.60 14.13
CA LEU A 292 -3.85 -1.09 12.86
C LEU A 292 -2.65 -0.59 12.08
N GLY A 293 -2.57 -0.86 10.80
CA GLY A 293 -1.43 -0.43 10.00
C GLY A 293 -1.67 -0.56 8.51
N GLY A 294 -0.70 -0.14 7.74
CA GLY A 294 -0.79 -0.15 6.28
C GLY A 294 0.51 0.27 5.61
N GLY A 295 0.45 0.37 4.30
CA GLY A 295 1.51 0.91 3.46
C GLY A 295 0.96 2.03 2.57
N ILE A 296 1.67 3.14 2.48
CA ILE A 296 1.36 4.24 1.57
C ILE A 296 2.47 4.30 0.52
N GLY A 297 2.12 4.12 -0.76
CA GLY A 297 3.08 4.14 -1.86
C GLY A 297 3.75 5.51 -2.02
N GLN A 298 5.06 5.60 -1.76
CA GLN A 298 5.79 6.88 -1.85
C GLN A 298 5.81 7.41 -3.29
N SER A 299 6.17 6.55 -4.23
CA SER A 299 6.22 6.91 -5.66
C SER A 299 4.81 7.15 -6.21
N ARG A 300 3.81 6.35 -5.83
CA ARG A 300 2.42 6.57 -6.24
C ARG A 300 1.85 7.90 -5.72
N LEU A 301 2.17 8.29 -4.48
CA LEU A 301 1.78 9.60 -3.96
C LEU A 301 2.45 10.74 -4.74
N CYS A 302 3.75 10.63 -5.04
CA CYS A 302 4.44 11.61 -5.89
C CYS A 302 3.82 11.67 -7.29
N MET A 303 3.48 10.52 -7.88
CA MET A 303 2.81 10.43 -9.17
C MET A 303 1.45 11.15 -9.15
N LEU A 304 0.62 10.90 -8.13
CA LEU A 304 -0.68 11.54 -7.93
C LEU A 304 -0.53 13.07 -7.85
N LEU A 305 0.33 13.55 -6.95
CA LEU A 305 0.46 14.99 -6.65
C LEU A 305 1.14 15.78 -7.79
N LEU A 306 2.02 15.14 -8.58
CA LEU A 306 2.73 15.75 -9.70
C LEU A 306 2.10 15.46 -11.07
N LYS A 307 0.96 14.75 -11.12
CA LYS A 307 0.23 14.38 -12.35
C LYS A 307 1.09 13.66 -13.39
N LYS A 308 1.94 12.72 -12.97
CA LYS A 308 2.85 12.01 -13.86
C LYS A 308 2.16 10.83 -14.57
N ALA A 309 2.40 10.68 -15.86
CA ALA A 309 1.79 9.62 -16.67
C ALA A 309 2.34 8.22 -16.37
N HIS A 310 3.55 8.13 -15.81
CA HIS A 310 4.22 6.86 -15.53
C HIS A 310 4.99 6.93 -14.22
N ILE A 311 4.92 5.85 -13.41
CA ILE A 311 5.63 5.78 -12.12
C ILE A 311 7.15 5.93 -12.29
N GLY A 312 7.71 5.54 -13.44
CA GLY A 312 9.10 5.73 -13.79
C GLY A 312 9.56 7.19 -13.88
N GLU A 313 8.64 8.16 -13.96
CA GLU A 313 8.99 9.59 -13.91
C GLU A 313 9.29 10.07 -12.47
N VAL A 314 8.90 9.29 -11.46
CA VAL A 314 9.08 9.60 -10.03
C VAL A 314 9.85 8.52 -9.27
N GLN A 315 10.23 7.45 -9.96
CA GLN A 315 10.95 6.31 -9.38
C GLN A 315 11.98 5.77 -10.37
N ALA A 316 13.26 5.82 -10.01
CA ALA A 316 14.29 5.15 -10.78
C ALA A 316 14.19 3.64 -10.58
N SER A 317 14.00 2.90 -11.67
CA SER A 317 13.86 1.45 -11.72
C SER A 317 14.38 0.90 -13.04
N LEU A 318 14.15 -0.39 -13.31
CA LEU A 318 14.48 -1.02 -14.59
C LEU A 318 13.21 -1.26 -15.39
N TRP A 319 13.23 -0.87 -16.65
CA TRP A 319 12.10 -0.94 -17.57
C TRP A 319 12.52 -1.61 -18.88
N PRO A 320 11.62 -2.32 -19.58
CA PRO A 320 11.87 -2.82 -20.94
C PRO A 320 12.20 -1.66 -21.90
N GLU A 321 13.14 -1.89 -22.79
CA GLU A 321 13.61 -0.85 -23.73
C GLU A 321 12.47 -0.30 -24.63
N ASP A 322 11.58 -1.16 -25.09
CA ASP A 322 10.40 -0.78 -25.88
C ASP A 322 9.42 0.12 -25.12
N MET A 323 9.27 -0.11 -23.80
CA MET A 323 8.48 0.75 -22.92
C MET A 323 9.14 2.13 -22.78
N VAL A 324 10.46 2.17 -22.51
CA VAL A 324 11.23 3.42 -22.39
C VAL A 324 11.13 4.22 -23.71
N ASP A 325 11.36 3.58 -24.84
CA ASP A 325 11.27 4.20 -26.17
C ASP A 325 9.87 4.77 -26.46
N THR A 326 8.83 4.02 -26.08
CA THR A 326 7.45 4.47 -26.24
C THR A 326 7.14 5.67 -25.38
N CYS A 327 7.55 5.64 -24.11
CA CYS A 327 7.42 6.76 -23.18
C CYS A 327 8.11 8.01 -23.67
N LEU A 328 9.38 7.91 -24.08
CA LEU A 328 10.16 9.06 -24.57
C LEU A 328 9.54 9.70 -25.81
N LYS A 329 9.00 8.91 -26.76
CA LYS A 329 8.30 9.43 -27.94
C LYS A 329 7.03 10.22 -27.60
N ASN A 330 6.50 10.06 -26.39
CA ASN A 330 5.27 10.69 -25.91
C ASN A 330 5.51 11.65 -24.73
N ASN A 331 6.69 12.23 -24.62
CA ASN A 331 7.12 13.19 -23.59
C ASN A 331 7.08 12.62 -22.15
N ILE A 332 7.01 11.31 -21.97
CA ILE A 332 7.08 10.66 -20.66
C ILE A 332 8.55 10.34 -20.37
N GLN A 333 9.16 11.09 -19.44
CA GLN A 333 10.60 11.01 -19.18
C GLN A 333 10.85 10.07 -17.99
N ILE A 334 11.10 8.80 -18.28
CA ILE A 334 11.49 7.79 -17.27
C ILE A 334 12.90 8.08 -16.73
N LEU A 335 13.09 7.98 -15.40
CA LEU A 335 14.33 8.22 -14.66
C LEU A 335 15.34 7.09 -14.81
#